data_12038fbe56b7d852250ad5e18f5d39ad
#
_entry.id   12038fbe56b7d852250ad5e18f5d39ad
#
_cell.length_a   1.000
_cell.length_b   1.000
_cell.length_c   1.000
_cell.angle_alpha   90.00
_cell.angle_beta   90.00
_cell.angle_gamma   90.00
#
_symmetry.space_group_name_H-M   'P 1'
#
loop_
_entity.id
_entity.type
_entity.pdbx_description
1 polymer ?
#
loop_
_entity_poly.entity_id
_entity_poly.type
_entity_poly.pdbx_seq_one_letter_code
_entity_poly.pdbx_strand_id
1 'polypeptide(L)'
;TVSYRNNYDETEKEPTVLPSQYPNLLVNGAGGIAVGMATSIPPHNLGEVIDATNAFIENQNITISQLMKYIPGPDFPTGGLIIGKDFIKQGYNKGRGSFKIRGEIEFEEKKGSREILVIKSIPYQVNKSLLIEKIAHLVRDKKIEGIRDLRDESNREGIRVVIELRKGVEPETVRRQLYKLTNIENSFGFNTLAIVDNKPKILNLKEF
;
A
#
# COMPACT_ATOMS: atom_id res chain seq x y z
N THR A 1 20.33 9.39 -23.62
CA THR A 1 21.56 9.03 -22.92
C THR A 1 21.48 7.66 -22.24
N VAL A 2 21.20 6.65 -23.04
CA VAL A 2 21.12 5.26 -22.59
C VAL A 2 22.02 4.45 -23.50
N SER A 3 22.70 3.45 -22.93
CA SER A 3 23.47 2.48 -23.71
C SER A 3 22.53 1.57 -24.49
N TYR A 4 22.95 1.16 -25.68
CA TYR A 4 22.24 0.22 -26.53
C TYR A 4 23.00 -1.10 -26.63
N ARG A 5 22.28 -2.19 -26.76
CA ARG A 5 22.79 -3.54 -27.04
C ARG A 5 22.09 -4.12 -28.26
N ASN A 6 22.65 -5.14 -28.85
CA ASN A 6 21.95 -5.86 -29.91
C ASN A 6 20.78 -6.63 -29.31
N ASN A 7 19.69 -6.75 -30.07
CA ASN A 7 18.56 -7.62 -29.76
C ASN A 7 18.97 -9.11 -29.89
N TYR A 8 18.02 -10.04 -29.64
CA TYR A 8 18.30 -11.47 -29.62
C TYR A 8 18.90 -12.03 -30.93
N ASP A 9 18.45 -11.55 -32.08
CA ASP A 9 18.90 -11.99 -33.40
C ASP A 9 19.97 -11.07 -34.03
N GLU A 10 20.45 -10.10 -33.26
CA GLU A 10 21.48 -9.11 -33.67
C GLU A 10 21.12 -8.23 -34.87
N THR A 11 19.86 -8.23 -35.28
CA THR A 11 19.38 -7.45 -36.44
C THR A 11 19.19 -5.97 -36.12
N GLU A 12 18.86 -5.65 -34.85
CA GLU A 12 18.58 -4.30 -34.39
C GLU A 12 19.20 -4.01 -33.03
N LYS A 13 19.20 -2.74 -32.64
CA LYS A 13 19.67 -2.30 -31.32
C LYS A 13 18.50 -1.90 -30.44
N GLU A 14 18.52 -2.38 -29.19
CA GLU A 14 17.57 -2.05 -28.15
C GLU A 14 18.24 -1.30 -26.98
N PRO A 15 17.55 -0.40 -26.29
CA PRO A 15 18.12 0.25 -25.11
C PRO A 15 18.32 -0.77 -23.99
N THR A 16 19.41 -0.66 -23.25
CA THR A 16 19.70 -1.55 -22.11
C THR A 16 18.74 -1.35 -20.94
N VAL A 17 18.19 -0.13 -20.80
CA VAL A 17 17.17 0.24 -19.82
C VAL A 17 16.24 1.26 -20.45
N LEU A 18 14.98 1.31 -19.99
CA LEU A 18 14.05 2.38 -20.36
C LEU A 18 14.25 3.54 -19.38
N PRO A 19 14.73 4.72 -19.85
CA PRO A 19 14.93 5.86 -18.99
C PRO A 19 13.59 6.45 -18.54
N SER A 20 13.55 6.97 -17.32
CA SER A 20 12.43 7.71 -16.77
C SER A 20 12.83 9.17 -16.52
N GLN A 21 11.90 10.10 -16.69
CA GLN A 21 12.15 11.53 -16.48
C GLN A 21 12.00 11.96 -15.01
N TYR A 22 11.56 11.06 -14.16
CA TYR A 22 11.34 11.26 -12.72
C TYR A 22 11.65 9.95 -11.97
N PRO A 23 11.76 9.95 -10.65
CA PRO A 23 12.01 8.74 -9.84
C PRO A 23 10.85 7.73 -9.92
N ASN A 24 10.76 7.01 -11.04
CA ASN A 24 9.63 6.13 -11.37
C ASN A 24 9.47 4.97 -10.38
N LEU A 25 10.58 4.39 -9.89
CA LEU A 25 10.53 3.34 -8.88
C LEU A 25 9.86 3.80 -7.59
N LEU A 26 10.03 5.07 -7.22
CA LEU A 26 9.40 5.64 -6.03
C LEU A 26 7.92 5.93 -6.28
N VAL A 27 7.57 6.50 -7.44
CA VAL A 27 6.17 6.82 -7.78
C VAL A 27 5.32 5.57 -7.93
N ASN A 28 5.73 4.65 -8.80
CA ASN A 28 4.93 3.46 -9.11
C ASN A 28 5.20 2.30 -8.16
N GLY A 29 6.29 2.35 -7.39
CA GLY A 29 6.73 1.21 -6.62
C GLY A 29 7.22 0.05 -7.49
N ALA A 30 7.65 -1.00 -6.85
CA ALA A 30 8.04 -2.24 -7.51
C ALA A 30 7.84 -3.43 -6.56
N GLY A 31 7.49 -4.57 -7.10
CA GLY A 31 7.42 -5.83 -6.37
C GLY A 31 7.97 -6.96 -7.21
N GLY A 32 8.90 -7.73 -6.67
CA GLY A 32 9.50 -8.85 -7.37
C GLY A 32 10.26 -9.78 -6.46
N ILE A 33 10.22 -11.06 -6.81
CA ILE A 33 10.91 -12.13 -6.08
C ILE A 33 11.84 -12.81 -7.05
N ALA A 34 13.13 -12.82 -6.72
CA ALA A 34 14.16 -13.53 -7.44
C ALA A 34 14.86 -14.53 -6.52
N VAL A 35 15.73 -15.35 -7.09
CA VAL A 35 16.53 -16.29 -6.29
C VAL A 35 17.53 -15.50 -5.43
N GLY A 36 17.43 -15.67 -4.13
CA GLY A 36 18.33 -15.01 -3.17
C GLY A 36 18.06 -13.53 -2.90
N MET A 37 17.08 -12.89 -3.58
CA MET A 37 16.74 -11.49 -3.34
C MET A 37 15.28 -11.19 -3.67
N ALA A 38 14.71 -10.18 -3.00
CA ALA A 38 13.37 -9.68 -3.27
C ALA A 38 13.35 -8.17 -3.15
N THR A 39 12.49 -7.52 -3.95
CA THR A 39 12.20 -6.10 -3.81
C THR A 39 10.71 -5.89 -3.50
N SER A 40 10.43 -4.90 -2.68
CA SER A 40 9.07 -4.45 -2.37
C SER A 40 9.13 -2.97 -2.06
N ILE A 41 8.89 -2.15 -3.06
CA ILE A 41 8.94 -0.69 -3.00
C ILE A 41 7.49 -0.20 -3.04
N PRO A 42 6.99 0.48 -2.01
CA PRO A 42 5.63 1.01 -2.02
C PRO A 42 5.52 2.18 -3.01
N PRO A 43 4.34 2.38 -3.63
CA PRO A 43 4.10 3.55 -4.47
C PRO A 43 3.98 4.83 -3.64
N HIS A 44 4.23 5.98 -4.28
CA HIS A 44 4.17 7.31 -3.68
C HIS A 44 3.43 8.29 -4.58
N ASN A 45 2.97 9.39 -4.01
CA ASN A 45 2.32 10.45 -4.75
C ASN A 45 3.28 11.16 -5.70
N LEU A 46 2.88 11.28 -6.98
CA LEU A 46 3.73 11.91 -8.02
C LEU A 46 4.09 13.36 -7.68
N GLY A 47 3.12 14.16 -7.23
CA GLY A 47 3.35 15.56 -6.86
C GLY A 47 4.36 15.69 -5.73
N GLU A 48 4.18 14.91 -4.66
CA GLU A 48 5.09 14.86 -3.51
C GLU A 48 6.52 14.44 -3.91
N VAL A 49 6.65 13.45 -4.80
CA VAL A 49 7.96 13.00 -5.29
C VAL A 49 8.64 14.06 -6.15
N ILE A 50 7.89 14.79 -7.00
CA ILE A 50 8.44 15.88 -7.80
C ILE A 50 8.89 17.03 -6.90
N ASP A 51 8.09 17.43 -5.91
CA ASP A 51 8.43 18.51 -4.98
C ASP A 51 9.70 18.14 -4.17
N ALA A 52 9.82 16.90 -3.72
CA ALA A 52 11.03 16.41 -3.06
C ALA A 52 12.24 16.40 -4.00
N THR A 53 12.04 16.03 -5.27
CA THR A 53 13.10 16.04 -6.29
C THR A 53 13.60 17.45 -6.55
N ASN A 54 12.69 18.43 -6.68
CA ASN A 54 13.05 19.83 -6.82
C ASN A 54 13.84 20.34 -5.61
N ALA A 55 13.37 20.04 -4.39
CA ALA A 55 14.09 20.39 -3.17
C ALA A 55 15.49 19.75 -3.08
N PHE A 56 15.65 18.53 -3.60
CA PHE A 56 16.94 17.85 -3.68
C PHE A 56 17.86 18.50 -4.73
N ILE A 57 17.35 18.92 -5.88
CA ILE A 57 18.11 19.62 -6.92
C ILE A 57 18.63 20.95 -6.37
N GLU A 58 17.80 21.71 -5.65
CA GLU A 58 18.19 22.98 -5.05
C GLU A 58 19.22 22.81 -3.92
N ASN A 59 19.11 21.72 -3.16
CA ASN A 59 20.01 21.43 -2.05
C ASN A 59 20.37 19.95 -1.96
N GLN A 60 21.47 19.56 -2.60
CA GLN A 60 21.94 18.17 -2.59
C GLN A 60 22.36 17.66 -1.19
N ASN A 61 22.54 18.55 -0.21
CA ASN A 61 22.84 18.17 1.18
C ASN A 61 21.56 17.98 2.03
N ILE A 62 20.37 18.05 1.43
CA ILE A 62 19.09 17.82 2.12
C ILE A 62 19.09 16.46 2.82
N THR A 63 18.62 16.43 4.06
CA THR A 63 18.52 15.20 4.85
C THR A 63 17.23 14.43 4.54
N ILE A 64 17.20 13.12 4.82
CA ILE A 64 15.99 12.30 4.66
C ILE A 64 14.83 12.88 5.50
N SER A 65 15.09 13.36 6.71
CA SER A 65 14.07 14.01 7.54
C SER A 65 13.50 15.29 6.94
N GLN A 66 14.27 16.00 6.14
CA GLN A 66 13.81 17.18 5.38
C GLN A 66 13.02 16.75 4.13
N LEU A 67 13.48 15.72 3.41
CA LEU A 67 12.73 15.13 2.28
C LEU A 67 11.36 14.61 2.72
N MET A 68 11.26 14.05 3.91
CA MET A 68 9.98 13.58 4.48
C MET A 68 8.96 14.69 4.77
N LYS A 69 9.33 15.97 4.65
CA LYS A 69 8.35 17.08 4.67
C LYS A 69 7.56 17.14 3.36
N TYR A 70 8.16 16.69 2.26
CA TYR A 70 7.56 16.60 0.94
C TYR A 70 6.94 15.22 0.68
N ILE A 71 7.61 14.15 1.12
CA ILE A 71 7.14 12.76 1.00
C ILE A 71 6.91 12.20 2.41
N PRO A 72 5.76 12.44 3.02
CA PRO A 72 5.47 12.01 4.40
C PRO A 72 5.34 10.49 4.54
N GLY A 73 5.00 9.80 3.46
CA GLY A 73 4.82 8.36 3.42
C GLY A 73 4.41 7.83 2.06
N PRO A 74 4.29 6.51 1.91
CA PRO A 74 3.70 5.88 0.73
C PRO A 74 2.27 6.34 0.48
N ASP A 75 1.86 6.38 -0.79
CA ASP A 75 0.51 6.70 -1.24
C ASP A 75 -0.01 5.54 -2.11
N PHE A 76 -0.96 4.77 -1.55
CA PHE A 76 -1.49 3.59 -2.23
C PHE A 76 -2.71 3.94 -3.08
N PRO A 77 -2.81 3.42 -4.32
CA PRO A 77 -3.93 3.71 -5.20
C PRO A 77 -5.28 3.18 -4.67
N THR A 78 -5.24 2.26 -3.72
CA THR A 78 -6.44 1.68 -3.07
C THR A 78 -6.87 2.46 -1.82
N GLY A 79 -6.18 3.54 -1.45
CA GLY A 79 -6.44 4.29 -0.23
C GLY A 79 -6.05 3.53 1.03
N GLY A 80 -6.73 3.81 2.13
CA GLY A 80 -6.47 3.22 3.44
C GLY A 80 -5.57 4.08 4.32
N LEU A 81 -5.33 3.60 5.52
CA LEU A 81 -4.55 4.29 6.55
C LEU A 81 -3.27 3.54 6.84
N ILE A 82 -2.14 4.23 6.86
CA ILE A 82 -0.87 3.68 7.32
C ILE A 82 -0.77 3.89 8.84
N ILE A 83 -0.50 2.82 9.56
CA ILE A 83 -0.35 2.84 11.00
C ILE A 83 1.13 2.74 11.36
N GLY A 84 1.64 3.77 12.07
CA GLY A 84 3.02 3.77 12.57
C GLY A 84 3.97 4.64 11.76
N LYS A 85 3.89 5.96 11.95
CA LYS A 85 4.74 6.96 11.28
C LYS A 85 6.25 6.73 11.49
N ASP A 86 6.65 6.25 12.67
CA ASP A 86 8.05 5.99 12.97
C ASP A 86 8.63 4.84 12.13
N PHE A 87 7.82 3.86 11.78
CA PHE A 87 8.25 2.76 10.91
C PHE A 87 8.52 3.24 9.47
N ILE A 88 7.76 4.23 8.97
CA ILE A 88 8.03 4.86 7.66
C ILE A 88 9.39 5.54 7.70
N LYS A 89 9.64 6.36 8.73
CA LYS A 89 10.93 7.05 8.90
C LYS A 89 12.11 6.07 8.98
N GLN A 90 11.96 4.99 9.72
CA GLN A 90 12.97 3.95 9.80
C GLN A 90 13.22 3.30 8.45
N GLY A 91 12.15 3.00 7.72
CA GLY A 91 12.22 2.42 6.39
C GLY A 91 12.91 3.33 5.39
N TYR A 92 12.56 4.61 5.34
CA TYR A 92 13.18 5.59 4.46
C TYR A 92 14.68 5.80 4.74
N ASN A 93 15.10 5.68 6.00
CA ASN A 93 16.51 5.78 6.35
C ASN A 93 17.30 4.50 6.00
N LYS A 94 16.71 3.33 6.19
CA LYS A 94 17.41 2.03 6.08
C LYS A 94 17.11 1.29 4.77
N GLY A 95 16.14 1.74 3.99
CA GLY A 95 15.64 1.01 2.82
C GLY A 95 14.92 -0.31 3.17
N ARG A 96 14.66 -0.58 4.45
CA ARG A 96 13.93 -1.76 4.93
C ARG A 96 13.06 -1.39 6.10
N GLY A 97 11.85 -1.93 6.11
CA GLY A 97 10.90 -1.70 7.19
C GLY A 97 9.62 -2.49 7.00
N SER A 98 8.73 -2.31 7.95
CA SER A 98 7.37 -2.84 7.86
C SER A 98 6.44 -1.89 8.59
N PHE A 99 5.29 -1.62 8.00
CA PHE A 99 4.23 -0.86 8.63
C PHE A 99 2.89 -1.54 8.36
N LYS A 100 1.88 -1.18 9.13
CA LYS A 100 0.54 -1.71 8.92
C LYS A 100 -0.26 -0.78 8.01
N ILE A 101 -0.99 -1.39 7.08
CA ILE A 101 -2.02 -0.72 6.28
C ILE A 101 -3.37 -1.21 6.77
N ARG A 102 -4.28 -0.29 6.98
CA ARG A 102 -5.64 -0.57 7.44
C ARG A 102 -6.64 -0.01 6.44
N GLY A 103 -7.59 -0.84 6.01
CA GLY A 103 -8.75 -0.39 5.27
C GLY A 103 -9.67 0.45 6.15
N GLU A 104 -10.41 1.35 5.53
CA GLU A 104 -11.35 2.22 6.22
C GLU A 104 -12.69 1.52 6.41
N ILE A 105 -13.17 1.53 7.66
CA ILE A 105 -14.49 1.03 8.04
C ILE A 105 -15.24 2.18 8.69
N GLU A 106 -16.32 2.62 8.06
CA GLU A 106 -17.20 3.67 8.54
C GLU A 106 -18.42 3.08 9.23
N PHE A 107 -19.00 3.87 10.14
CA PHE A 107 -20.30 3.59 10.74
C PHE A 107 -21.37 4.35 9.97
N GLU A 108 -22.40 3.66 9.53
CA GLU A 108 -23.57 4.27 8.91
C GLU A 108 -24.84 3.81 9.65
N GLU A 109 -25.82 4.70 9.77
CA GLU A 109 -27.15 4.35 10.29
C GLU A 109 -28.10 4.04 9.13
N LYS A 110 -28.77 2.89 9.21
CA LYS A 110 -29.85 2.55 8.28
C LYS A 110 -31.19 2.95 8.87
N LYS A 111 -32.12 3.42 8.03
CA LYS A 111 -33.52 3.72 8.45
C LYS A 111 -34.08 2.56 9.29
N GLY A 112 -34.47 2.84 10.54
CA GLY A 112 -34.99 1.88 11.50
C GLY A 112 -34.01 1.46 12.61
N SER A 113 -33.07 2.34 13.01
CA SER A 113 -32.12 2.15 14.13
C SER A 113 -31.22 0.92 14.02
N ARG A 114 -30.83 0.54 12.82
CA ARG A 114 -29.85 -0.52 12.59
C ARG A 114 -28.51 0.10 12.26
N GLU A 115 -27.51 -0.27 13.01
CA GLU A 115 -26.14 0.12 12.74
C GLU A 115 -25.53 -0.80 11.69
N ILE A 116 -24.82 -0.21 10.75
CA ILE A 116 -24.05 -0.91 9.74
C ILE A 116 -22.61 -0.46 9.75
N LEU A 117 -21.71 -1.37 9.46
CA LEU A 117 -20.33 -1.08 9.15
C LEU A 117 -20.14 -1.15 7.64
N VAL A 118 -19.46 -0.16 7.08
CA VAL A 118 -19.20 -0.10 5.66
C VAL A 118 -17.70 -0.03 5.42
N ILE A 119 -17.15 -1.02 4.74
CA ILE A 119 -15.77 -1.01 4.29
C ILE A 119 -15.70 -0.12 3.05
N LYS A 120 -14.95 0.99 3.13
CA LYS A 120 -14.76 1.97 2.06
C LYS A 120 -13.44 1.78 1.30
N SER A 121 -12.43 1.21 1.95
CA SER A 121 -11.16 0.88 1.31
C SER A 121 -10.60 -0.44 1.82
N ILE A 122 -9.79 -1.07 1.01
CA ILE A 122 -9.11 -2.34 1.31
C ILE A 122 -7.60 -2.12 1.17
N PRO A 123 -6.78 -2.71 2.06
CA PRO A 123 -5.33 -2.56 1.96
C PRO A 123 -4.80 -2.98 0.58
N TYR A 124 -3.76 -2.28 0.14
CA TYR A 124 -3.09 -2.56 -1.11
C TYR A 124 -2.70 -4.04 -1.25
N GLN A 125 -2.93 -4.62 -2.43
CA GLN A 125 -2.69 -6.03 -2.77
C GLN A 125 -3.59 -7.04 -2.02
N VAL A 126 -4.57 -6.62 -1.26
CA VAL A 126 -5.58 -7.52 -0.67
C VAL A 126 -6.71 -7.77 -1.67
N ASN A 127 -7.03 -9.04 -1.89
CA ASN A 127 -8.16 -9.43 -2.76
C ASN A 127 -9.48 -9.26 -2.02
N LYS A 128 -10.38 -8.43 -2.57
CA LYS A 128 -11.70 -8.13 -1.99
C LYS A 128 -12.55 -9.37 -1.80
N SER A 129 -12.64 -10.24 -2.80
CA SER A 129 -13.49 -11.44 -2.77
C SER A 129 -13.02 -12.41 -1.67
N LEU A 130 -11.72 -12.64 -1.56
CA LEU A 130 -11.14 -13.46 -0.51
C LEU A 130 -11.33 -12.86 0.88
N LEU A 131 -11.28 -11.54 1.00
CA LEU A 131 -11.57 -10.84 2.26
C LEU A 131 -13.02 -11.05 2.69
N ILE A 132 -13.97 -10.86 1.78
CA ILE A 132 -15.42 -11.08 2.03
C ILE A 132 -15.68 -12.54 2.43
N GLU A 133 -15.13 -13.48 1.69
CA GLU A 133 -15.23 -14.90 2.00
C GLU A 133 -14.67 -15.22 3.39
N LYS A 134 -13.51 -14.66 3.75
CA LYS A 134 -12.91 -14.81 5.07
C LYS A 134 -13.83 -14.30 6.17
N ILE A 135 -14.44 -13.13 5.98
CA ILE A 135 -15.41 -12.57 6.93
C ILE A 135 -16.59 -13.54 7.11
N ALA A 136 -17.17 -14.02 6.00
CA ALA A 136 -18.29 -14.95 6.02
C ALA A 136 -17.95 -16.26 6.77
N HIS A 137 -16.74 -16.79 6.55
CA HIS A 137 -16.24 -17.96 7.31
C HIS A 137 -16.14 -17.70 8.81
N LEU A 138 -15.58 -16.53 9.20
CA LEU A 138 -15.44 -16.16 10.62
C LEU A 138 -16.80 -16.01 11.31
N VAL A 139 -17.80 -15.50 10.59
CA VAL A 139 -19.18 -15.41 11.11
C VAL A 139 -19.82 -16.81 11.28
N ARG A 140 -19.67 -17.67 10.28
CA ARG A 140 -20.17 -19.04 10.32
C ARG A 140 -19.53 -19.86 11.45
N ASP A 141 -18.22 -19.69 11.66
CA ASP A 141 -17.43 -20.35 12.70
C ASP A 141 -17.63 -19.70 14.09
N LYS A 142 -18.52 -18.70 14.21
CA LYS A 142 -18.79 -17.96 15.46
C LYS A 142 -17.55 -17.29 16.07
N LYS A 143 -16.55 -16.98 15.26
CA LYS A 143 -15.35 -16.22 15.69
C LYS A 143 -15.59 -14.71 15.69
N ILE A 144 -16.50 -14.26 14.83
CA ILE A 144 -17.07 -12.91 14.86
C ILE A 144 -18.57 -13.07 15.05
N GLU A 145 -19.07 -12.57 16.15
CA GLU A 145 -20.50 -12.59 16.45
C GLU A 145 -21.12 -11.22 16.19
N GLY A 146 -22.43 -11.20 16.08
CA GLY A 146 -23.18 -9.93 15.93
C GLY A 146 -23.37 -9.45 14.49
N ILE A 147 -22.79 -10.09 13.51
CA ILE A 147 -23.05 -9.81 12.09
C ILE A 147 -24.34 -10.57 11.69
N ARG A 148 -25.27 -9.83 11.06
CA ARG A 148 -26.51 -10.35 10.54
C ARG A 148 -26.41 -10.70 9.06
N ASP A 149 -25.79 -9.78 8.27
CA ASP A 149 -25.72 -9.89 6.83
C ASP A 149 -24.43 -9.22 6.30
N LEU A 150 -23.92 -9.70 5.19
CA LEU A 150 -22.71 -9.23 4.54
C LEU A 150 -22.98 -9.15 3.04
N ARG A 151 -22.84 -7.94 2.46
CA ARG A 151 -23.09 -7.69 1.04
C ARG A 151 -21.97 -6.88 0.40
N ASP A 152 -21.62 -7.21 -0.82
CA ASP A 152 -20.75 -6.38 -1.67
C ASP A 152 -21.63 -5.48 -2.55
N GLU A 153 -21.64 -4.20 -2.24
CA GLU A 153 -22.34 -3.14 -2.98
C GLU A 153 -21.36 -2.25 -3.76
N SER A 154 -20.12 -2.73 -3.97
CA SER A 154 -19.10 -1.97 -4.70
C SER A 154 -19.52 -1.75 -6.16
N ASN A 155 -19.23 -0.56 -6.67
CA ASN A 155 -19.57 -0.14 -8.03
C ASN A 155 -18.40 0.66 -8.65
N ARG A 156 -18.66 1.43 -9.71
CA ARG A 156 -17.66 2.28 -10.37
C ARG A 156 -17.19 3.46 -9.52
N GLU A 157 -17.94 3.85 -8.50
CA GLU A 157 -17.59 4.93 -7.57
C GLU A 157 -16.59 4.47 -6.51
N GLY A 158 -16.51 3.15 -6.25
CA GLY A 158 -15.55 2.61 -5.31
C GLY A 158 -15.99 1.36 -4.56
N ILE A 159 -15.21 1.03 -3.55
CA ILE A 159 -15.46 -0.13 -2.68
C ILE A 159 -16.55 0.24 -1.67
N ARG A 160 -17.55 -0.63 -1.58
CA ARG A 160 -18.60 -0.56 -0.58
C ARG A 160 -19.02 -1.97 -0.17
N VAL A 161 -18.43 -2.48 0.91
CA VAL A 161 -18.84 -3.75 1.51
C VAL A 161 -19.64 -3.45 2.77
N VAL A 162 -20.92 -3.81 2.76
CA VAL A 162 -21.88 -3.51 3.83
C VAL A 162 -22.00 -4.70 4.76
N ILE A 163 -21.82 -4.44 6.05
CA ILE A 163 -21.94 -5.40 7.15
C ILE A 163 -23.07 -4.96 8.07
N GLU A 164 -24.21 -5.64 7.99
CA GLU A 164 -25.35 -5.36 8.86
C GLU A 164 -25.16 -6.04 10.22
N LEU A 165 -25.32 -5.28 11.31
CA LEU A 165 -25.21 -5.78 12.66
C LEU A 165 -26.57 -6.25 13.21
N ARG A 166 -26.53 -7.17 14.16
CA ARG A 166 -27.71 -7.55 14.95
C ARG A 166 -28.03 -6.46 15.96
N LYS A 167 -29.30 -6.33 16.33
CA LYS A 167 -29.75 -5.33 17.30
C LYS A 167 -29.03 -5.56 18.66
N GLY A 168 -28.50 -4.47 19.21
CA GLY A 168 -27.82 -4.47 20.52
C GLY A 168 -26.36 -4.90 20.48
N VAL A 169 -25.79 -5.08 19.30
CA VAL A 169 -24.35 -5.34 19.12
C VAL A 169 -23.60 -4.02 19.07
N GLU A 170 -22.51 -3.93 19.83
CA GLU A 170 -21.62 -2.78 19.81
C GLU A 170 -20.77 -2.78 18.53
N PRO A 171 -20.95 -1.79 17.60
CA PRO A 171 -20.27 -1.79 16.31
C PRO A 171 -18.75 -1.74 16.41
N GLU A 172 -18.24 -1.01 17.37
CA GLU A 172 -16.79 -0.88 17.60
C GLU A 172 -16.13 -2.22 17.92
N THR A 173 -16.83 -3.08 18.65
CA THR A 173 -16.34 -4.43 18.98
C THR A 173 -16.19 -5.26 17.72
N VAL A 174 -17.18 -5.25 16.82
CA VAL A 174 -17.11 -5.96 15.54
C VAL A 174 -16.01 -5.38 14.65
N ARG A 175 -15.89 -4.05 14.58
CA ARG A 175 -14.82 -3.38 13.83
C ARG A 175 -13.43 -3.83 14.29
N ARG A 176 -13.17 -3.88 15.59
CA ARG A 176 -11.90 -4.35 16.16
C ARG A 176 -11.63 -5.83 15.85
N GLN A 177 -12.66 -6.67 15.88
CA GLN A 177 -12.53 -8.08 15.51
C GLN A 177 -12.20 -8.24 14.01
N LEU A 178 -12.81 -7.43 13.12
CA LEU A 178 -12.50 -7.42 11.70
C LEU A 178 -11.04 -7.07 11.46
N TYR A 179 -10.51 -6.00 12.08
CA TYR A 179 -9.10 -5.65 11.98
C TYR A 179 -8.16 -6.73 12.51
N LYS A 180 -8.54 -7.41 13.58
CA LYS A 180 -7.69 -8.43 14.23
C LYS A 180 -7.67 -9.76 13.48
N LEU A 181 -8.80 -10.18 12.89
CA LEU A 181 -9.01 -11.53 12.40
C LEU A 181 -9.01 -11.64 10.86
N THR A 182 -8.94 -10.50 10.15
CA THR A 182 -8.96 -10.46 8.69
C THR A 182 -7.83 -9.61 8.13
N ASN A 183 -7.65 -9.66 6.79
CA ASN A 183 -6.64 -8.86 6.10
C ASN A 183 -7.08 -7.41 5.82
N ILE A 184 -8.16 -6.93 6.45
CA ILE A 184 -8.54 -5.50 6.41
C ILE A 184 -7.50 -4.62 7.16
N GLU A 185 -6.72 -5.21 8.05
CA GLU A 185 -5.46 -4.69 8.51
C GLU A 185 -4.36 -5.69 8.13
N ASN A 186 -3.38 -5.23 7.39
CA ASN A 186 -2.30 -6.08 6.90
C ASN A 186 -0.95 -5.39 7.10
N SER A 187 0.11 -6.17 7.26
CA SER A 187 1.48 -5.65 7.31
C SER A 187 2.03 -5.55 5.90
N PHE A 188 2.56 -4.38 5.54
CA PHE A 188 3.32 -4.16 4.33
C PHE A 188 4.80 -4.10 4.69
N GLY A 189 5.54 -5.14 4.28
CA GLY A 189 6.99 -5.15 4.39
C GLY A 189 7.58 -4.46 3.17
N PHE A 190 8.44 -3.45 3.37
CA PHE A 190 9.15 -2.86 2.27
C PHE A 190 10.66 -3.11 2.34
N ASN A 191 11.23 -3.35 1.16
CA ASN A 191 12.62 -3.61 0.92
C ASN A 191 13.00 -2.96 -0.41
N THR A 192 13.69 -1.84 -0.34
CA THR A 192 14.02 -0.97 -1.47
C THR A 192 15.26 -1.45 -2.22
N LEU A 193 15.30 -2.73 -2.55
CA LEU A 193 16.35 -3.32 -3.34
C LEU A 193 16.18 -2.91 -4.81
N ALA A 194 17.19 -2.25 -5.37
CA ALA A 194 17.24 -1.86 -6.77
C ALA A 194 18.60 -2.22 -7.39
N ILE A 195 18.69 -2.18 -8.71
CA ILE A 195 19.95 -2.38 -9.43
C ILE A 195 20.55 -0.99 -9.71
N VAL A 196 21.72 -0.74 -9.14
CA VAL A 196 22.52 0.47 -9.35
C VAL A 196 23.87 0.05 -9.91
N ASP A 197 24.23 0.58 -11.08
CA ASP A 197 25.49 0.20 -11.78
C ASP A 197 25.67 -1.32 -11.93
N ASN A 198 24.60 -1.99 -12.33
CA ASN A 198 24.51 -3.47 -12.49
C ASN A 198 24.72 -4.27 -11.19
N LYS A 199 24.60 -3.66 -10.02
CA LYS A 199 24.73 -4.32 -8.72
C LYS A 199 23.48 -4.12 -7.87
N PRO A 200 23.01 -5.14 -7.16
CA PRO A 200 21.90 -4.98 -6.23
C PRO A 200 22.31 -4.10 -5.05
N LYS A 201 21.52 -3.10 -4.75
CA LYS A 201 21.72 -2.18 -3.63
C LYS A 201 20.39 -1.86 -2.96
N ILE A 202 20.40 -1.80 -1.64
CA ILE A 202 19.24 -1.29 -0.89
C ILE A 202 19.40 0.22 -0.81
N LEU A 203 18.41 0.93 -1.30
CA LEU A 203 18.41 2.39 -1.38
C LEU A 203 17.62 2.98 -0.20
N ASN A 204 18.13 4.05 0.37
CA ASN A 204 17.37 4.94 1.23
C ASN A 204 16.57 5.95 0.38
N LEU A 205 15.68 6.75 1.00
CA LEU A 205 14.83 7.69 0.26
C LEU A 205 15.62 8.70 -0.59
N LYS A 206 16.81 9.09 -0.15
CA LYS A 206 17.63 10.08 -0.86
C LYS A 206 18.39 9.48 -2.05
N GLU A 207 18.63 8.17 -2.04
CA GLU A 207 19.38 7.46 -3.08
C GLU A 207 18.53 7.10 -4.30
N PHE A 208 17.19 7.21 -4.21
CA PHE A 208 16.29 7.08 -5.34
C PHE A 208 16.42 8.27 -6.29
#